data_e21c95708056a21e045261c8d2757134
#
_entry.id   e21c95708056a21e045261c8d2757134
#
_cell.length_a   1.000
_cell.length_b   1.000
_cell.length_c   1.000
_cell.angle_alpha   90.00
_cell.angle_beta   90.00
_cell.angle_gamma   90.00
#
_symmetry.space_group_name_H-M   'P 1'
#
loop_
_entity.id
_entity.type
_entity.pdbx_description
1 polymer ?
#
loop_
_entity_poly.entity_id
_entity_poly.type
_entity_poly.pdbx_seq_one_letter_code
_entity_poly.pdbx_strand_id
1 'polypeptide(L)'
;MTLWSRFRQRPWSGPLLALGAGLAAALAHPPFGLLPGLLGYALLLHLLDTASVAKPLRSAFWRGWLAGVGYFGLGTWWIGEAFLVDAANQGWMAPFAIAAMAAGLALFWGLAGLLYRLVRPASAWRILTFAGAFAALEWARGHVLTGFPWNLPGETWRAGSAPSQAAALVGAYGLTWITLAIAAAPAVWREGRGGRVALISAMVGLAGLYGHGALALRKPLLQEPPVSVRIVQADIQQDAKWDAGRFAQIVQAYVSLTARPYAGKPADLVIWPEGALPAAINDYLAPGTWVRQAILDSVRPGQTLLIGGYRYEGPIDKPVYYNSLIALRRTAGDLEVVGVYDKHRLVPFGEYLPAEAFLTQIGFKSLAHLGDGFATGPRPAPLLVAPNLLTQPLICYESLFPGLARKNKDVRVLINVSNDAWFGVTSGPLQHLNLASYRAIEHATPILRATPTGVSAVIGADGRVVGRARLDLGQRGVIDAQIPGRGQVTRFDDFGDGALLVLLLISMVASVRLGAGKSLWTIARRKDSR
;
A
#
# COMPACT_ATOMS: atom_id res chain seq x y z
N MET A 1 7.91 0.04 46.59
CA MET A 1 8.00 0.50 45.15
C MET A 1 7.87 -0.72 44.25
N THR A 2 6.91 -0.72 43.36
CA THR A 2 6.72 -1.80 42.37
C THR A 2 7.88 -1.84 41.36
N LEU A 3 8.17 -2.98 40.76
CA LEU A 3 9.16 -3.10 39.66
C LEU A 3 8.91 -2.08 38.55
N TRP A 4 7.64 -1.80 38.25
CA TRP A 4 7.21 -0.83 37.29
C TRP A 4 7.61 0.63 37.60
N SER A 5 7.49 1.05 38.88
CA SER A 5 7.91 2.38 39.30
C SER A 5 9.44 2.55 39.23
N ARG A 6 10.21 1.51 39.54
CA ARG A 6 11.68 1.52 39.39
C ARG A 6 12.10 1.58 37.91
N PHE A 7 11.40 0.86 37.04
CA PHE A 7 11.64 0.90 35.58
C PHE A 7 11.43 2.30 35.02
N ARG A 8 10.29 2.96 35.37
CA ARG A 8 9.95 4.31 34.86
C ARG A 8 10.92 5.42 35.29
N GLN A 9 11.69 5.22 36.35
CA GLN A 9 12.71 6.17 36.81
C GLN A 9 14.03 6.07 36.03
N ARG A 10 14.23 5.03 35.22
CA ARG A 10 15.44 4.87 34.43
C ARG A 10 15.42 5.77 33.17
N PRO A 11 16.54 6.42 32.80
CA PRO A 11 16.59 7.36 31.68
C PRO A 11 16.25 6.72 30.32
N TRP A 12 16.51 5.42 30.16
CA TRP A 12 16.24 4.66 28.94
C TRP A 12 14.79 4.14 28.83
N SER A 13 13.97 4.24 29.88
CA SER A 13 12.59 3.73 29.86
C SER A 13 11.71 4.44 28.82
N GLY A 14 11.84 5.74 28.69
CA GLY A 14 11.09 6.52 27.69
C GLY A 14 11.38 6.09 26.24
N PRO A 15 12.65 6.00 25.83
CA PRO A 15 13.05 5.44 24.53
C PRO A 15 12.52 4.04 24.24
N LEU A 16 12.67 3.09 25.19
CA LEU A 16 12.17 1.72 25.01
C LEU A 16 10.65 1.65 24.90
N LEU A 17 9.93 2.44 25.71
CA LEU A 17 8.47 2.52 25.62
C LEU A 17 8.00 3.12 24.30
N ALA A 18 8.74 4.09 23.73
CA ALA A 18 8.43 4.64 22.42
C ALA A 18 8.61 3.60 21.30
N LEU A 19 9.73 2.88 21.30
CA LEU A 19 9.95 1.77 20.37
C LEU A 19 8.85 0.71 20.50
N GLY A 20 8.52 0.32 21.74
CA GLY A 20 7.45 -0.65 22.03
C GLY A 20 6.07 -0.18 21.59
N ALA A 21 5.78 1.11 21.68
CA ALA A 21 4.52 1.70 21.18
C ALA A 21 4.38 1.52 19.66
N GLY A 22 5.46 1.77 18.92
CA GLY A 22 5.49 1.55 17.47
C GLY A 22 5.37 0.08 17.10
N LEU A 23 6.11 -0.81 17.75
CA LEU A 23 6.02 -2.27 17.55
C LEU A 23 4.59 -2.77 17.79
N ALA A 24 3.94 -2.32 18.87
CA ALA A 24 2.56 -2.69 19.18
C ALA A 24 1.60 -2.24 18.06
N ALA A 25 1.74 -0.98 17.60
CA ALA A 25 0.92 -0.46 16.52
C ALA A 25 1.13 -1.21 15.20
N ALA A 26 2.37 -1.63 14.89
CA ALA A 26 2.67 -2.43 13.70
C ALA A 26 2.02 -3.82 13.76
N LEU A 27 1.98 -4.46 14.93
CA LEU A 27 1.34 -5.77 15.12
C LEU A 27 -0.19 -5.72 14.92
N ALA A 28 -0.80 -4.53 14.94
CA ALA A 28 -2.21 -4.39 14.64
C ALA A 28 -2.53 -4.52 13.14
N HIS A 29 -1.54 -4.36 12.27
CA HIS A 29 -1.71 -4.53 10.82
C HIS A 29 -1.83 -6.00 10.40
N PRO A 30 -2.53 -6.29 9.26
CA PRO A 30 -2.41 -7.58 8.61
C PRO A 30 -0.95 -7.91 8.25
N PRO A 31 -0.53 -9.18 8.26
CA PRO A 31 -1.34 -10.36 8.59
C PRO A 31 -1.52 -10.62 10.08
N PHE A 32 -0.83 -9.88 10.97
CA PHE A 32 -0.85 -10.13 12.42
C PHE A 32 -2.23 -9.86 13.03
N GLY A 33 -2.85 -8.70 12.71
CA GLY A 33 -4.22 -8.37 13.09
C GLY A 33 -4.46 -8.24 14.61
N LEU A 34 -3.41 -8.00 15.40
CA LEU A 34 -3.50 -7.85 16.85
C LEU A 34 -4.03 -6.46 17.21
N LEU A 35 -5.32 -6.22 17.02
CA LEU A 35 -5.97 -4.92 17.23
C LEU A 35 -5.68 -4.24 18.58
N PRO A 36 -5.47 -4.94 19.73
CA PRO A 36 -5.00 -4.30 20.95
C PRO A 36 -3.69 -3.52 20.79
N GLY A 37 -2.89 -3.83 19.78
CA GLY A 37 -1.68 -3.07 19.40
C GLY A 37 -1.96 -1.60 19.08
N LEU A 38 -3.19 -1.22 18.68
CA LEU A 38 -3.62 0.17 18.52
C LEU A 38 -3.44 1.00 19.80
N LEU A 39 -3.42 0.39 20.99
CA LEU A 39 -3.08 1.07 22.24
C LEU A 39 -1.65 1.63 22.25
N GLY A 40 -0.79 1.20 21.33
CA GLY A 40 0.50 1.82 21.06
C GLY A 40 0.38 3.32 20.76
N TYR A 41 -0.67 3.77 20.07
CA TYR A 41 -0.90 5.19 19.81
C TYR A 41 -1.28 5.97 21.08
N ALA A 42 -2.03 5.38 22.00
CA ALA A 42 -2.30 5.98 23.30
C ALA A 42 -1.02 6.10 24.13
N LEU A 43 -0.17 5.06 24.13
CA LEU A 43 1.14 5.11 24.78
C LEU A 43 2.02 6.18 24.15
N LEU A 44 2.08 6.27 22.82
CA LEU A 44 2.86 7.30 22.13
C LEU A 44 2.38 8.71 22.48
N LEU A 45 1.06 8.97 22.46
CA LEU A 45 0.52 10.26 22.90
C LEU A 45 0.94 10.59 24.32
N HIS A 46 0.82 9.66 25.26
CA HIS A 46 1.28 9.85 26.65
C HIS A 46 2.78 10.19 26.73
N LEU A 47 3.60 9.51 25.94
CA LEU A 47 5.04 9.75 25.89
C LEU A 47 5.35 11.16 25.31
N LEU A 48 4.66 11.59 24.27
CA LEU A 48 4.82 12.93 23.71
C LEU A 48 4.40 14.02 24.70
N ASP A 49 3.35 13.77 25.48
CA ASP A 49 2.89 14.68 26.52
C ASP A 49 3.87 14.82 27.67
N THR A 50 4.53 13.75 28.04
CA THR A 50 5.54 13.69 29.10
C THR A 50 6.97 13.90 28.59
N ALA A 51 7.13 14.49 27.39
CA ALA A 51 8.43 14.86 26.85
C ALA A 51 9.18 15.83 27.80
N SER A 52 10.53 15.76 27.77
CA SER A 52 11.40 16.55 28.62
C SER A 52 11.01 18.03 28.67
N VAL A 53 10.88 18.61 29.85
CA VAL A 53 10.54 20.02 30.03
C VAL A 53 11.67 20.93 29.53
N ALA A 54 12.94 20.53 29.71
CA ALA A 54 14.09 21.33 29.29
C ALA A 54 14.24 21.43 27.75
N LYS A 55 13.93 20.36 27.02
CA LYS A 55 14.04 20.30 25.54
C LYS A 55 12.82 19.60 24.95
N PRO A 56 11.61 20.21 25.05
CA PRO A 56 10.37 19.50 24.76
C PRO A 56 10.22 19.07 23.31
N LEU A 57 10.61 19.90 22.34
CA LEU A 57 10.48 19.60 20.93
C LEU A 57 11.48 18.50 20.50
N ARG A 58 12.73 18.62 20.95
CA ARG A 58 13.75 17.58 20.66
C ARG A 58 13.35 16.23 21.26
N SER A 59 12.83 16.23 22.50
CA SER A 59 12.39 14.99 23.15
C SER A 59 11.17 14.39 22.44
N ALA A 60 10.22 15.20 21.98
CA ALA A 60 9.06 14.74 21.23
C ALA A 60 9.45 14.16 19.87
N PHE A 61 10.37 14.81 19.14
CA PHE A 61 10.91 14.30 17.90
C PHE A 61 11.52 12.89 18.08
N TRP A 62 12.44 12.72 19.03
CA TRP A 62 13.10 11.42 19.22
C TRP A 62 12.15 10.32 19.71
N ARG A 63 11.13 10.65 20.52
CA ARG A 63 10.10 9.67 20.91
C ARG A 63 9.22 9.28 19.73
N GLY A 64 8.81 10.23 18.90
CA GLY A 64 8.10 9.97 17.65
C GLY A 64 8.95 9.12 16.69
N TRP A 65 10.22 9.48 16.52
CA TRP A 65 11.15 8.75 15.66
C TRP A 65 11.36 7.31 16.12
N LEU A 66 11.61 7.08 17.42
CA LEU A 66 11.76 5.71 17.96
C LEU A 66 10.49 4.88 17.81
N ALA A 67 9.32 5.49 18.01
CA ALA A 67 8.06 4.80 17.74
C ALA A 67 7.93 4.46 16.23
N GLY A 68 8.32 5.38 15.35
CA GLY A 68 8.40 5.13 13.92
C GLY A 68 9.36 4.00 13.56
N VAL A 69 10.56 3.96 14.17
CA VAL A 69 11.53 2.85 13.96
C VAL A 69 10.91 1.51 14.34
N GLY A 70 10.22 1.42 15.49
CA GLY A 70 9.52 0.19 15.87
C GLY A 70 8.40 -0.18 14.88
N TYR A 71 7.62 0.81 14.47
CA TYR A 71 6.49 0.62 13.56
C TYR A 71 6.94 0.17 12.17
N PHE A 72 7.84 0.91 11.55
CA PHE A 72 8.32 0.60 10.20
C PHE A 72 9.30 -0.58 10.21
N GLY A 73 10.13 -0.73 11.25
CA GLY A 73 11.04 -1.88 11.36
C GLY A 73 10.28 -3.21 11.31
N LEU A 74 9.19 -3.34 12.08
CA LEU A 74 8.34 -4.54 12.01
C LEU A 74 7.43 -4.54 10.79
N GLY A 75 6.96 -3.37 10.35
CA GLY A 75 6.01 -3.26 9.24
C GLY A 75 6.63 -3.50 7.85
N THR A 76 7.94 -3.29 7.71
CA THR A 76 8.64 -3.38 6.40
C THR A 76 9.88 -4.28 6.41
N TRP A 77 10.04 -5.16 7.41
CA TRP A 77 11.21 -6.05 7.52
C TRP A 77 11.40 -6.95 6.28
N TRP A 78 10.31 -7.28 5.59
CA TRP A 78 10.28 -8.08 4.37
C TRP A 78 11.08 -7.46 3.21
N ILE A 79 11.41 -6.17 3.26
CA ILE A 79 12.29 -5.52 2.25
C ILE A 79 13.66 -6.21 2.21
N GLY A 80 14.11 -6.81 3.30
CA GLY A 80 15.34 -7.60 3.35
C GLY A 80 15.36 -8.76 2.38
N GLU A 81 14.20 -9.35 2.04
CA GLU A 81 14.10 -10.48 1.10
C GLU A 81 14.62 -10.15 -0.30
N ALA A 82 14.46 -8.91 -0.75
CA ALA A 82 14.98 -8.47 -2.05
C ALA A 82 16.51 -8.65 -2.17
N PHE A 83 17.24 -8.56 -1.06
CA PHE A 83 18.70 -8.77 -1.01
C PHE A 83 19.09 -10.24 -0.88
N LEU A 84 18.14 -11.12 -0.54
CA LEU A 84 18.35 -12.56 -0.43
C LEU A 84 18.16 -13.28 -1.78
N VAL A 85 17.63 -12.61 -2.79
CA VAL A 85 17.54 -13.15 -4.17
C VAL A 85 18.94 -13.45 -4.72
N ASP A 86 19.93 -12.58 -4.44
CA ASP A 86 21.36 -12.84 -4.67
C ASP A 86 22.10 -12.82 -3.31
N ALA A 87 21.78 -13.79 -2.47
CA ALA A 87 22.27 -13.84 -1.09
C ALA A 87 23.80 -13.86 -0.98
N ALA A 88 24.48 -14.49 -1.95
CA ALA A 88 25.94 -14.59 -1.96
C ALA A 88 26.63 -13.21 -2.06
N ASN A 89 26.08 -12.31 -2.86
CA ASN A 89 26.67 -11.00 -3.11
C ASN A 89 26.02 -9.89 -2.27
N GLN A 90 24.71 -9.95 -2.01
CA GLN A 90 23.91 -8.86 -1.44
C GLN A 90 23.30 -9.17 -0.07
N GLY A 91 23.25 -10.43 0.36
CA GLY A 91 22.55 -10.85 1.59
C GLY A 91 23.01 -10.10 2.86
N TRP A 92 24.31 -9.74 2.94
CA TRP A 92 24.84 -8.95 4.06
C TRP A 92 24.25 -7.55 4.16
N MET A 93 23.69 -7.00 3.06
CA MET A 93 23.07 -5.66 3.02
C MET A 93 21.67 -5.66 3.65
N ALA A 94 20.98 -6.79 3.70
CA ALA A 94 19.59 -6.89 4.14
C ALA A 94 19.31 -6.21 5.51
N PRO A 95 20.05 -6.49 6.60
CA PRO A 95 19.80 -5.84 7.90
C PRO A 95 20.02 -4.33 7.86
N PHE A 96 20.98 -3.86 7.08
CA PHE A 96 21.24 -2.42 6.93
C PHE A 96 20.15 -1.73 6.12
N ALA A 97 19.64 -2.37 5.07
CA ALA A 97 18.54 -1.86 4.27
C ALA A 97 17.25 -1.75 5.10
N ILE A 98 16.92 -2.78 5.90
CA ILE A 98 15.79 -2.76 6.84
C ILE A 98 15.95 -1.60 7.85
N ALA A 99 17.13 -1.47 8.46
CA ALA A 99 17.40 -0.42 9.44
C ALA A 99 17.32 0.98 8.82
N ALA A 100 17.91 1.18 7.63
CA ALA A 100 17.89 2.46 6.90
C ALA A 100 16.45 2.84 6.49
N MET A 101 15.67 1.89 5.98
CA MET A 101 14.28 2.11 5.61
C MET A 101 13.43 2.48 6.83
N ALA A 102 13.54 1.71 7.92
CA ALA A 102 12.83 1.99 9.16
C ALA A 102 13.20 3.36 9.74
N ALA A 103 14.49 3.69 9.81
CA ALA A 103 14.97 4.96 10.33
C ALA A 103 14.56 6.16 9.45
N GLY A 104 14.62 6.00 8.12
CA GLY A 104 14.21 7.02 7.16
C GLY A 104 12.72 7.32 7.23
N LEU A 105 11.87 6.31 7.19
CA LEU A 105 10.42 6.48 7.31
C LEU A 105 10.01 7.02 8.68
N ALA A 106 10.73 6.64 9.74
CA ALA A 106 10.51 7.16 11.10
C ALA A 106 10.72 8.66 11.22
N LEU A 107 11.46 9.32 10.31
CA LEU A 107 11.60 10.78 10.31
C LEU A 107 10.24 11.48 10.21
N PHE A 108 9.29 10.94 9.44
CA PHE A 108 7.94 11.48 9.37
C PHE A 108 7.24 11.41 10.74
N TRP A 109 7.38 10.32 11.49
CA TRP A 109 6.82 10.20 12.84
C TRP A 109 7.54 11.08 13.87
N GLY A 110 8.85 11.26 13.71
CA GLY A 110 9.62 12.24 14.49
C GLY A 110 9.10 13.66 14.29
N LEU A 111 8.91 14.06 13.02
CA LEU A 111 8.33 15.36 12.66
C LEU A 111 6.87 15.51 13.13
N ALA A 112 6.06 14.44 13.05
CA ALA A 112 4.71 14.43 13.57
C ALA A 112 4.68 14.65 15.09
N GLY A 113 5.57 14.00 15.84
CA GLY A 113 5.73 14.19 17.28
C GLY A 113 6.17 15.60 17.64
N LEU A 114 7.11 16.17 16.87
CA LEU A 114 7.56 17.56 17.00
C LEU A 114 6.41 18.53 16.73
N LEU A 115 5.70 18.37 15.59
CA LEU A 115 4.55 19.19 15.20
C LEU A 115 3.45 19.15 16.27
N TYR A 116 3.07 17.94 16.69
CA TYR A 116 2.11 17.77 17.78
C TYR A 116 2.53 18.56 19.02
N ARG A 117 3.77 18.42 19.46
CA ARG A 117 4.28 19.07 20.67
C ARG A 117 4.32 20.59 20.57
N LEU A 118 4.52 21.12 19.37
CA LEU A 118 4.54 22.56 19.08
C LEU A 118 3.15 23.18 19.23
N VAL A 119 2.09 22.51 18.74
CA VAL A 119 0.72 23.07 18.65
C VAL A 119 -0.27 22.45 19.64
N ARG A 120 0.17 21.56 20.52
CA ARG A 120 -0.69 20.80 21.43
C ARG A 120 -1.45 21.69 22.41
N PRO A 121 -2.79 21.60 22.49
CA PRO A 121 -3.59 22.27 23.52
C PRO A 121 -3.50 21.52 24.86
N ALA A 122 -3.87 22.24 25.96
CA ALA A 122 -3.91 21.65 27.30
C ALA A 122 -5.11 20.70 27.52
N SER A 123 -6.13 20.76 26.67
CA SER A 123 -7.37 19.99 26.83
C SER A 123 -7.22 18.54 26.39
N ALA A 124 -8.13 17.66 26.83
CA ALA A 124 -8.20 16.26 26.40
C ALA A 124 -8.43 16.11 24.88
N TRP A 125 -8.99 17.13 24.21
CA TRP A 125 -9.19 17.15 22.76
C TRP A 125 -7.90 17.24 21.95
N ARG A 126 -6.72 17.33 22.61
CA ARG A 126 -5.42 17.19 21.95
C ARG A 126 -5.22 15.85 21.21
N ILE A 127 -6.09 14.86 21.45
CA ILE A 127 -6.17 13.65 20.64
C ILE A 127 -6.43 13.97 19.16
N LEU A 128 -7.24 15.00 18.86
CA LEU A 128 -7.49 15.44 17.47
C LEU A 128 -6.25 16.12 16.87
N THR A 129 -5.52 16.90 17.69
CA THR A 129 -4.24 17.50 17.28
C THR A 129 -3.19 16.43 16.99
N PHE A 130 -3.12 15.37 17.82
CA PHE A 130 -2.26 14.21 17.59
C PHE A 130 -2.64 13.51 16.29
N ALA A 131 -3.91 13.18 16.09
CA ALA A 131 -4.39 12.55 14.87
C ALA A 131 -4.08 13.41 13.63
N GLY A 132 -4.28 14.74 13.71
CA GLY A 132 -3.97 15.67 12.62
C GLY A 132 -2.49 15.72 12.29
N ALA A 133 -1.61 15.84 13.30
CA ALA A 133 -0.17 15.91 13.09
C ALA A 133 0.36 14.61 12.42
N PHE A 134 -0.04 13.46 12.92
CA PHE A 134 0.39 12.17 12.34
C PHE A 134 -0.23 11.92 10.97
N ALA A 135 -1.53 12.17 10.78
CA ALA A 135 -2.17 11.96 9.47
C ALA A 135 -1.61 12.89 8.39
N ALA A 136 -1.26 14.13 8.73
CA ALA A 136 -0.61 15.05 7.78
C ALA A 136 0.77 14.54 7.35
N LEU A 137 1.56 14.01 8.28
CA LEU A 137 2.89 13.46 7.97
C LEU A 137 2.80 12.09 7.27
N GLU A 138 1.77 11.28 7.53
CA GLU A 138 1.47 10.08 6.77
C GLU A 138 1.07 10.40 5.32
N TRP A 139 0.26 11.45 5.13
CA TRP A 139 -0.04 11.95 3.79
C TRP A 139 1.22 12.45 3.08
N ALA A 140 2.06 13.23 3.77
CA ALA A 140 3.34 13.68 3.22
C ALA A 140 4.25 12.49 2.85
N ARG A 141 4.33 11.44 3.69
CA ARG A 141 5.09 10.21 3.40
C ARG A 141 4.60 9.49 2.13
N GLY A 142 3.31 9.57 1.86
CA GLY A 142 2.73 9.00 0.62
C GLY A 142 2.95 9.85 -0.63
N HIS A 143 3.49 11.08 -0.53
CA HIS A 143 3.61 12.01 -1.67
C HIS A 143 5.01 12.56 -1.89
N VAL A 144 5.80 12.78 -0.82
CA VAL A 144 7.16 13.34 -0.90
C VAL A 144 8.15 12.26 -1.33
N LEU A 145 9.15 12.62 -2.14
CA LEU A 145 10.19 11.70 -2.65
C LEU A 145 9.59 10.48 -3.36
N THR A 146 8.64 10.71 -4.27
CA THR A 146 7.82 9.71 -4.99
C THR A 146 6.76 9.00 -4.14
N GLY A 147 6.83 9.09 -2.81
CA GLY A 147 5.87 8.54 -1.86
C GLY A 147 6.12 7.07 -1.51
N PHE A 148 5.77 6.68 -0.29
CA PHE A 148 5.74 5.28 0.15
C PHE A 148 4.58 5.07 1.14
N PRO A 149 3.32 4.98 0.70
CA PRO A 149 2.14 4.88 1.56
C PRO A 149 1.90 3.44 2.06
N TRP A 150 2.92 2.72 2.48
CA TRP A 150 2.81 1.37 3.01
C TRP A 150 2.36 1.39 4.46
N ASN A 151 1.36 0.54 4.81
CA ASN A 151 0.83 0.41 6.17
C ASN A 151 0.44 1.77 6.79
N LEU A 152 -0.48 2.50 6.16
CA LEU A 152 -1.10 3.66 6.79
C LEU A 152 -1.88 3.22 8.04
N PRO A 153 -1.86 3.96 9.16
CA PRO A 153 -2.63 3.58 10.37
C PRO A 153 -4.11 3.25 10.13
N GLY A 154 -4.74 3.87 9.11
CA GLY A 154 -6.10 3.54 8.69
C GLY A 154 -6.24 2.15 8.06
N GLU A 155 -5.19 1.61 7.49
CA GLU A 155 -5.16 0.29 6.84
C GLU A 155 -4.90 -0.87 7.81
N THR A 156 -4.83 -0.58 9.11
CA THR A 156 -4.85 -1.59 10.20
C THR A 156 -6.13 -2.43 10.16
N TRP A 157 -7.26 -1.83 9.81
CA TRP A 157 -8.51 -2.55 9.63
C TRP A 157 -8.40 -3.43 8.39
N ARG A 158 -8.44 -4.75 8.57
CA ARG A 158 -8.38 -5.68 7.44
C ARG A 158 -9.37 -5.27 6.36
N ALA A 159 -8.92 -5.14 5.13
CA ALA A 159 -9.77 -4.80 3.99
C ALA A 159 -10.95 -5.79 3.88
N GLY A 160 -12.14 -5.28 3.57
CA GLY A 160 -13.39 -6.05 3.58
C GLY A 160 -14.03 -6.21 4.96
N SER A 161 -13.39 -5.74 6.06
CA SER A 161 -14.04 -5.62 7.36
C SER A 161 -14.97 -4.41 7.41
N ALA A 162 -15.87 -4.36 8.41
CA ALA A 162 -16.79 -3.24 8.54
C ALA A 162 -16.06 -1.89 8.69
N PRO A 163 -15.05 -1.71 9.57
CA PRO A 163 -14.35 -0.43 9.69
C PRO A 163 -13.66 0.03 8.40
N SER A 164 -13.14 -0.90 7.59
CA SER A 164 -12.44 -0.56 6.36
C SER A 164 -13.33 0.11 5.30
N GLN A 165 -14.66 -0.11 5.37
CA GLN A 165 -15.63 0.48 4.44
C GLN A 165 -15.69 2.00 4.51
N ALA A 166 -15.24 2.60 5.62
CA ALA A 166 -15.13 4.05 5.73
C ALA A 166 -14.13 4.66 4.72
N ALA A 167 -13.20 3.85 4.17
CA ALA A 167 -12.31 4.30 3.10
C ALA A 167 -13.08 4.75 1.84
N ALA A 168 -14.27 4.22 1.55
CA ALA A 168 -15.14 4.70 0.49
C ALA A 168 -15.65 6.14 0.71
N LEU A 169 -15.62 6.63 1.96
CA LEU A 169 -16.04 7.99 2.31
C LEU A 169 -14.86 8.95 2.37
N VAL A 170 -13.77 8.56 3.04
CA VAL A 170 -12.68 9.45 3.46
C VAL A 170 -11.31 9.04 2.94
N GLY A 171 -11.21 7.94 2.18
CA GLY A 171 -9.94 7.35 1.73
C GLY A 171 -9.12 6.76 2.88
N ALA A 172 -8.00 6.10 2.55
CA ALA A 172 -7.10 5.52 3.54
C ALA A 172 -6.46 6.58 4.45
N TYR A 173 -6.17 7.78 3.93
CA TYR A 173 -5.60 8.87 4.73
C TYR A 173 -6.61 9.47 5.72
N GLY A 174 -7.88 9.67 5.30
CA GLY A 174 -8.92 10.11 6.22
C GLY A 174 -9.22 9.06 7.30
N LEU A 175 -9.23 7.78 6.92
CA LEU A 175 -9.38 6.67 7.88
C LEU A 175 -8.17 6.57 8.82
N THR A 176 -6.96 6.95 8.37
CA THR A 176 -5.78 7.11 9.24
C THR A 176 -6.03 8.10 10.36
N TRP A 177 -6.55 9.28 10.04
CA TRP A 177 -6.90 10.28 11.04
C TRP A 177 -7.93 9.75 12.06
N ILE A 178 -9.01 9.11 11.57
CA ILE A 178 -10.06 8.55 12.42
C ILE A 178 -9.48 7.47 13.36
N THR A 179 -8.68 6.57 12.82
CA THR A 179 -8.05 5.48 13.58
C THR A 179 -7.14 6.03 14.67
N LEU A 180 -6.30 7.03 14.36
CA LEU A 180 -5.41 7.67 15.32
C LEU A 180 -6.18 8.42 16.42
N ALA A 181 -7.26 9.14 16.08
CA ALA A 181 -8.08 9.85 17.05
C ALA A 181 -8.74 8.88 18.05
N ILE A 182 -9.28 7.76 17.56
CA ILE A 182 -9.89 6.71 18.40
C ILE A 182 -8.83 6.02 19.25
N ALA A 183 -7.72 5.60 18.66
CA ALA A 183 -6.68 4.81 19.32
C ALA A 183 -5.90 5.62 20.38
N ALA A 184 -5.80 6.94 20.21
CA ALA A 184 -5.13 7.82 21.17
C ALA A 184 -6.00 8.18 22.39
N ALA A 185 -7.34 8.07 22.30
CA ALA A 185 -8.27 8.52 23.34
C ALA A 185 -8.06 7.89 24.74
N PRO A 186 -7.63 6.60 24.87
CA PRO A 186 -7.32 6.04 26.18
C PRO A 186 -6.23 6.79 26.94
N ALA A 187 -5.34 7.54 26.29
CA ALA A 187 -4.29 8.30 26.98
C ALA A 187 -4.84 9.40 27.89
N VAL A 188 -6.03 9.94 27.61
CA VAL A 188 -6.61 11.08 28.30
C VAL A 188 -7.74 10.72 29.27
N TRP A 189 -8.13 9.46 29.41
CA TRP A 189 -9.32 9.04 30.16
C TRP A 189 -9.35 9.46 31.64
N ARG A 190 -8.18 9.64 32.28
CA ARG A 190 -8.03 10.06 33.69
C ARG A 190 -8.05 11.57 33.89
N GLU A 191 -8.19 12.36 32.81
CA GLU A 191 -8.13 13.82 32.87
C GLU A 191 -9.50 14.46 33.14
N GLY A 192 -10.18 13.99 34.17
CA GLY A 192 -11.47 14.53 34.61
C GLY A 192 -12.59 14.33 33.59
N ARG A 193 -13.56 15.25 33.57
CA ARG A 193 -14.74 15.17 32.71
C ARG A 193 -14.37 15.21 31.22
N GLY A 194 -13.44 16.10 30.83
CA GLY A 194 -13.02 16.23 29.43
C GLY A 194 -12.41 14.95 28.85
N GLY A 195 -11.54 14.27 29.61
CA GLY A 195 -10.93 13.01 29.19
C GLY A 195 -11.96 11.87 29.04
N ARG A 196 -12.92 11.79 29.96
CA ARG A 196 -14.03 10.82 29.86
C ARG A 196 -14.92 11.06 28.65
N VAL A 197 -15.25 12.34 28.38
CA VAL A 197 -16.03 12.69 27.18
C VAL A 197 -15.26 12.34 25.91
N ALA A 198 -13.96 12.64 25.83
CA ALA A 198 -13.13 12.28 24.69
C ALA A 198 -13.09 10.76 24.44
N LEU A 199 -12.95 9.96 25.51
CA LEU A 199 -12.98 8.49 25.40
C LEU A 199 -14.36 7.98 24.95
N ILE A 200 -15.45 8.49 25.52
CA ILE A 200 -16.81 8.10 25.08
C ILE A 200 -17.03 8.48 23.62
N SER A 201 -16.61 9.69 23.19
CA SER A 201 -16.70 10.09 21.78
C SER A 201 -15.93 9.16 20.86
N ALA A 202 -14.73 8.71 21.26
CA ALA A 202 -13.95 7.73 20.51
C ALA A 202 -14.65 6.35 20.42
N MET A 203 -15.28 5.90 21.51
CA MET A 203 -16.06 4.66 21.52
C MET A 203 -17.30 4.77 20.61
N VAL A 204 -18.00 5.90 20.63
CA VAL A 204 -19.13 6.19 19.71
C VAL A 204 -18.62 6.24 18.27
N GLY A 205 -17.48 6.88 18.02
CA GLY A 205 -16.83 6.90 16.69
C GLY A 205 -16.48 5.48 16.20
N LEU A 206 -15.93 4.64 17.07
CA LEU A 206 -15.62 3.23 16.76
C LEU A 206 -16.91 2.43 16.45
N ALA A 207 -17.94 2.59 17.27
CA ALA A 207 -19.25 1.98 17.02
C ALA A 207 -19.85 2.47 15.69
N GLY A 208 -19.67 3.76 15.38
CA GLY A 208 -20.08 4.37 14.11
C GLY A 208 -19.36 3.76 12.90
N LEU A 209 -18.03 3.52 13.01
CA LEU A 209 -17.26 2.83 11.97
C LEU A 209 -17.81 1.42 11.69
N TYR A 210 -18.07 0.65 12.74
CA TYR A 210 -18.64 -0.70 12.59
C TYR A 210 -20.06 -0.67 12.06
N GLY A 211 -20.91 0.24 12.56
CA GLY A 211 -22.28 0.40 12.12
C GLY A 211 -22.39 0.82 10.65
N HIS A 212 -21.63 1.86 10.28
CA HIS A 212 -21.55 2.31 8.88
C HIS A 212 -21.08 1.19 7.96
N GLY A 213 -20.01 0.51 8.32
CA GLY A 213 -19.46 -0.56 7.49
C GLY A 213 -20.39 -1.76 7.38
N ALA A 214 -21.09 -2.13 8.46
CA ALA A 214 -22.10 -3.20 8.42
C ALA A 214 -23.25 -2.87 7.45
N LEU A 215 -23.65 -1.61 7.38
CA LEU A 215 -24.65 -1.13 6.41
C LEU A 215 -24.07 -1.08 4.99
N ALA A 216 -22.85 -0.59 4.81
CA ALA A 216 -22.18 -0.52 3.51
C ALA A 216 -22.04 -1.90 2.87
N LEU A 217 -21.67 -2.92 3.65
CA LEU A 217 -21.50 -4.31 3.21
C LEU A 217 -22.81 -5.01 2.79
N ARG A 218 -23.96 -4.40 3.07
CA ARG A 218 -25.29 -4.89 2.64
C ARG A 218 -25.78 -4.24 1.36
N LYS A 219 -25.10 -3.21 0.85
CA LYS A 219 -25.53 -2.52 -0.36
C LYS A 219 -25.43 -3.45 -1.56
N PRO A 220 -26.44 -3.44 -2.46
CA PRO A 220 -26.39 -4.23 -3.67
C PRO A 220 -25.31 -3.71 -4.61
N LEU A 221 -24.69 -4.63 -5.35
CA LEU A 221 -23.79 -4.31 -6.44
C LEU A 221 -24.60 -3.99 -7.71
N LEU A 222 -23.98 -3.25 -8.62
CA LEU A 222 -24.56 -2.96 -9.93
C LEU A 222 -24.66 -4.26 -10.75
N GLN A 223 -25.78 -4.42 -11.45
CA GLN A 223 -25.97 -5.50 -12.40
C GLN A 223 -25.23 -5.15 -13.68
N GLU A 224 -24.27 -5.96 -14.07
CA GLU A 224 -23.43 -5.72 -15.24
C GLU A 224 -23.29 -7.00 -16.07
N PRO A 225 -23.02 -6.90 -17.38
CA PRO A 225 -22.85 -8.08 -18.23
C PRO A 225 -21.76 -9.00 -17.66
N PRO A 226 -21.99 -10.32 -17.61
CA PRO A 226 -21.01 -11.25 -17.07
C PRO A 226 -19.77 -11.31 -17.97
N VAL A 227 -18.58 -11.13 -17.38
CA VAL A 227 -17.28 -11.29 -18.02
C VAL A 227 -16.52 -12.34 -17.23
N SER A 228 -16.06 -13.39 -17.91
CA SER A 228 -15.30 -14.48 -17.29
C SER A 228 -13.80 -14.17 -17.35
N VAL A 229 -13.08 -14.45 -16.27
CA VAL A 229 -11.64 -14.22 -16.18
C VAL A 229 -10.91 -15.48 -15.75
N ARG A 230 -9.70 -15.67 -16.29
CA ARG A 230 -8.70 -16.60 -15.79
C ARG A 230 -7.47 -15.84 -15.32
N ILE A 231 -7.12 -15.97 -14.05
CA ILE A 231 -5.87 -15.44 -13.49
C ILE A 231 -4.88 -16.61 -13.39
N VAL A 232 -3.67 -16.42 -13.87
CA VAL A 232 -2.64 -17.48 -13.91
C VAL A 232 -1.53 -17.17 -12.90
N GLN A 233 -1.30 -18.09 -11.96
CA GLN A 233 -0.18 -18.07 -11.02
C GLN A 233 0.69 -19.29 -11.27
N ALA A 234 1.90 -19.07 -11.81
CA ALA A 234 2.78 -20.18 -12.23
C ALA A 234 3.75 -20.63 -11.13
N ASP A 235 3.78 -19.92 -9.99
CA ASP A 235 4.71 -20.13 -8.86
C ASP A 235 6.18 -20.09 -9.30
N ILE A 236 6.55 -18.97 -9.93
CA ILE A 236 7.90 -18.71 -10.39
C ILE A 236 8.60 -17.79 -9.40
N GLN A 237 9.62 -18.30 -8.71
CA GLN A 237 10.46 -17.54 -7.80
C GLN A 237 11.36 -16.57 -8.55
N GLN A 238 11.82 -15.51 -7.86
CA GLN A 238 12.57 -14.42 -8.51
C GLN A 238 13.95 -14.89 -9.01
N ASP A 239 14.65 -15.73 -8.26
CA ASP A 239 15.94 -16.32 -8.63
C ASP A 239 15.85 -17.18 -9.91
N ALA A 240 14.75 -17.93 -10.07
CA ALA A 240 14.51 -18.76 -11.26
C ALA A 240 14.41 -17.93 -12.54
N LYS A 241 14.00 -16.67 -12.47
CA LYS A 241 13.90 -15.78 -13.65
C LYS A 241 15.25 -15.33 -14.19
N TRP A 242 16.30 -15.40 -13.37
CA TRP A 242 17.66 -15.01 -13.78
C TRP A 242 18.46 -16.15 -14.40
N ASP A 243 17.94 -17.36 -14.33
CA ASP A 243 18.52 -18.52 -14.99
C ASP A 243 17.99 -18.64 -16.43
N ALA A 244 18.80 -18.24 -17.40
CA ALA A 244 18.44 -18.32 -18.82
C ALA A 244 18.06 -19.74 -19.28
N GLY A 245 18.60 -20.78 -18.62
CA GLY A 245 18.25 -22.18 -18.90
C GLY A 245 16.81 -22.52 -18.53
N ARG A 246 16.16 -21.75 -17.68
CA ARG A 246 14.77 -21.97 -17.25
C ARG A 246 13.73 -21.25 -18.11
N PHE A 247 14.14 -20.42 -19.08
CA PHE A 247 13.20 -19.61 -19.87
C PHE A 247 12.10 -20.46 -20.51
N ALA A 248 12.47 -21.55 -21.21
CA ALA A 248 11.49 -22.43 -21.86
C ALA A 248 10.53 -23.10 -20.85
N GLN A 249 11.02 -23.47 -19.66
CA GLN A 249 10.21 -24.06 -18.60
C GLN A 249 9.21 -23.04 -18.05
N ILE A 250 9.61 -21.77 -17.90
CA ILE A 250 8.75 -20.68 -17.43
C ILE A 250 7.63 -20.43 -18.45
N VAL A 251 7.98 -20.31 -19.74
CA VAL A 251 6.98 -20.18 -20.82
C VAL A 251 5.98 -21.34 -20.77
N GLN A 252 6.50 -22.59 -20.73
CA GLN A 252 5.65 -23.77 -20.68
C GLN A 252 4.75 -23.81 -19.45
N ALA A 253 5.21 -23.29 -18.31
CA ALA A 253 4.40 -23.19 -17.11
C ALA A 253 3.18 -22.28 -17.33
N TYR A 254 3.37 -21.09 -17.92
CA TYR A 254 2.27 -20.15 -18.18
C TYR A 254 1.32 -20.66 -19.28
N VAL A 255 1.82 -21.12 -20.41
CA VAL A 255 0.97 -21.61 -21.51
C VAL A 255 0.17 -22.84 -21.12
N SER A 256 0.77 -23.80 -20.38
CA SER A 256 0.06 -25.00 -19.92
C SER A 256 -1.05 -24.68 -18.92
N LEU A 257 -0.84 -23.72 -18.02
CA LEU A 257 -1.88 -23.25 -17.09
C LEU A 257 -2.98 -22.50 -17.85
N THR A 258 -2.61 -21.67 -18.83
CA THR A 258 -3.56 -20.95 -19.67
C THR A 258 -4.46 -21.90 -20.46
N ALA A 259 -3.89 -22.97 -21.03
CA ALA A 259 -4.60 -23.95 -21.84
C ALA A 259 -5.43 -24.96 -21.02
N ARG A 260 -5.33 -24.98 -19.68
CA ARG A 260 -6.12 -25.90 -18.84
C ARG A 260 -7.61 -25.84 -19.19
N PRO A 261 -8.32 -26.97 -19.17
CA PRO A 261 -9.77 -26.98 -19.34
C PRO A 261 -10.46 -26.04 -18.34
N TYR A 262 -11.48 -25.34 -18.79
CA TYR A 262 -12.32 -24.51 -17.92
C TYR A 262 -13.39 -25.40 -17.26
N ALA A 263 -13.67 -25.15 -15.99
CA ALA A 263 -14.76 -25.84 -15.29
C ALA A 263 -16.18 -25.40 -15.78
N GLY A 264 -16.25 -24.37 -16.61
CA GLY A 264 -17.47 -23.80 -17.17
C GLY A 264 -17.20 -23.07 -18.49
N LYS A 265 -17.81 -21.89 -18.66
CA LYS A 265 -17.57 -21.04 -19.83
C LYS A 265 -16.09 -20.63 -19.92
N PRO A 266 -15.47 -20.68 -21.10
CA PRO A 266 -14.11 -20.15 -21.31
C PRO A 266 -14.02 -18.69 -20.88
N ALA A 267 -12.84 -18.30 -20.36
CA ALA A 267 -12.61 -16.91 -19.96
C ALA A 267 -12.64 -15.97 -21.17
N ASP A 268 -13.21 -14.79 -20.99
CA ASP A 268 -13.12 -13.70 -21.95
C ASP A 268 -11.76 -12.97 -21.81
N LEU A 269 -11.20 -12.99 -20.59
CA LEU A 269 -9.94 -12.35 -20.23
C LEU A 269 -9.00 -13.34 -19.50
N VAL A 270 -7.76 -13.44 -19.94
CA VAL A 270 -6.68 -14.18 -19.26
C VAL A 270 -5.65 -13.19 -18.76
N ILE A 271 -5.13 -13.37 -17.53
CA ILE A 271 -4.19 -12.44 -16.92
C ILE A 271 -2.93 -13.17 -16.45
N TRP A 272 -1.78 -12.76 -16.99
CA TRP A 272 -0.46 -13.12 -16.51
C TRP A 272 0.10 -12.00 -15.65
N PRO A 273 0.83 -12.29 -14.57
CA PRO A 273 1.31 -11.29 -13.63
C PRO A 273 2.42 -10.40 -14.19
N GLU A 274 2.87 -9.42 -13.40
CA GLU A 274 4.05 -8.60 -13.68
C GLU A 274 5.30 -9.46 -13.79
N GLY A 275 6.10 -9.19 -14.84
CA GLY A 275 7.32 -9.95 -15.11
C GLY A 275 7.06 -11.45 -15.28
N ALA A 276 5.99 -11.82 -15.97
CA ALA A 276 5.62 -13.21 -16.20
C ALA A 276 6.75 -13.98 -16.90
N LEU A 277 7.32 -13.41 -17.96
CA LEU A 277 8.45 -13.97 -18.68
C LEU A 277 9.71 -13.09 -18.50
N PRO A 278 10.90 -13.70 -18.28
CA PRO A 278 12.14 -12.97 -18.05
C PRO A 278 12.83 -12.54 -19.36
N ALA A 279 12.08 -11.90 -20.26
CA ALA A 279 12.57 -11.35 -21.52
C ALA A 279 11.71 -10.15 -21.92
N ALA A 280 12.21 -9.30 -22.82
CA ALA A 280 11.44 -8.19 -23.34
C ALA A 280 10.24 -8.70 -24.17
N ILE A 281 9.09 -8.09 -23.96
CA ILE A 281 7.86 -8.47 -24.67
C ILE A 281 8.04 -8.34 -26.18
N ASN A 282 8.76 -7.32 -26.63
CA ASN A 282 9.09 -7.09 -28.05
C ASN A 282 9.74 -8.33 -28.67
N ASP A 283 10.68 -8.95 -27.96
CA ASP A 283 11.49 -10.03 -28.50
C ASP A 283 10.71 -11.34 -28.62
N TYR A 284 10.03 -11.75 -27.55
CA TYR A 284 9.32 -13.03 -27.56
C TYR A 284 7.97 -12.99 -28.28
N LEU A 285 7.40 -11.80 -28.50
CA LEU A 285 6.19 -11.63 -29.34
C LEU A 285 6.51 -11.31 -30.80
N ALA A 286 7.79 -11.22 -31.19
CA ALA A 286 8.15 -11.01 -32.59
C ALA A 286 7.58 -12.11 -33.48
N PRO A 287 7.17 -11.80 -34.73
CA PRO A 287 6.65 -12.78 -35.67
C PRO A 287 7.63 -13.95 -35.88
N GLY A 288 7.11 -15.19 -35.85
CA GLY A 288 7.91 -16.39 -36.06
C GLY A 288 8.61 -16.94 -34.82
N THR A 289 8.52 -16.28 -33.64
CA THR A 289 9.07 -16.84 -32.40
C THR A 289 8.22 -18.01 -31.91
N TRP A 290 8.88 -19.03 -31.34
CA TRP A 290 8.19 -20.18 -30.76
C TRP A 290 7.32 -19.79 -29.56
N VAL A 291 7.71 -18.75 -28.79
CA VAL A 291 6.94 -18.26 -27.65
C VAL A 291 5.62 -17.66 -28.11
N ARG A 292 5.65 -16.82 -29.17
CA ARG A 292 4.42 -16.26 -29.76
C ARG A 292 3.49 -17.39 -30.21
N GLN A 293 4.02 -18.42 -30.87
CA GLN A 293 3.22 -19.57 -31.30
C GLN A 293 2.62 -20.31 -30.09
N ALA A 294 3.43 -20.59 -29.05
CA ALA A 294 2.94 -21.25 -27.85
C ALA A 294 1.82 -20.46 -27.14
N ILE A 295 1.92 -19.12 -27.12
CA ILE A 295 0.85 -18.26 -26.61
C ILE A 295 -0.39 -18.37 -27.51
N LEU A 296 -0.24 -18.27 -28.83
CA LEU A 296 -1.32 -18.44 -29.80
C LEU A 296 -2.10 -19.74 -29.59
N ASP A 297 -1.40 -20.85 -29.35
CA ASP A 297 -2.00 -22.16 -29.16
C ASP A 297 -2.70 -22.32 -27.80
N SER A 298 -2.30 -21.51 -26.80
CA SER A 298 -2.86 -21.54 -25.44
C SER A 298 -4.10 -20.67 -25.25
N VAL A 299 -4.27 -19.63 -26.09
CA VAL A 299 -5.36 -18.65 -26.01
C VAL A 299 -6.35 -18.87 -27.14
N ARG A 300 -7.63 -18.91 -26.83
CA ARG A 300 -8.70 -19.17 -27.81
C ARG A 300 -9.05 -17.90 -28.61
N PRO A 301 -9.50 -18.02 -29.87
CA PRO A 301 -10.00 -16.89 -30.63
C PRO A 301 -11.08 -16.10 -29.86
N GLY A 302 -10.98 -14.79 -29.88
CA GLY A 302 -11.87 -13.87 -29.17
C GLY A 302 -11.47 -13.56 -27.72
N GLN A 303 -10.57 -14.32 -27.10
CA GLN A 303 -10.04 -13.99 -25.77
C GLN A 303 -9.04 -12.84 -25.83
N THR A 304 -8.94 -12.10 -24.74
CA THR A 304 -7.87 -11.12 -24.53
C THR A 304 -6.91 -11.66 -23.46
N LEU A 305 -5.61 -11.67 -23.74
CA LEU A 305 -4.55 -11.98 -22.79
C LEU A 305 -3.88 -10.69 -22.34
N LEU A 306 -3.86 -10.43 -21.03
CA LEU A 306 -3.06 -9.39 -20.41
C LEU A 306 -1.74 -9.97 -19.94
N ILE A 307 -0.61 -9.43 -20.41
CA ILE A 307 0.73 -9.84 -20.01
C ILE A 307 1.44 -8.70 -19.32
N GLY A 308 1.85 -8.91 -18.07
CA GLY A 308 2.78 -8.03 -17.36
C GLY A 308 4.22 -8.39 -17.66
N GLY A 309 5.02 -7.42 -18.07
CA GLY A 309 6.43 -7.60 -18.38
C GLY A 309 7.11 -6.29 -18.73
N TYR A 310 8.33 -6.35 -19.22
CA TYR A 310 9.00 -5.16 -19.71
C TYR A 310 9.06 -5.14 -21.25
N ARG A 311 9.01 -3.93 -21.79
CA ARG A 311 9.16 -3.64 -23.22
C ARG A 311 10.18 -2.54 -23.41
N TYR A 312 10.65 -2.35 -24.62
CA TYR A 312 11.50 -1.23 -24.97
C TYR A 312 10.97 -0.46 -26.19
N GLU A 313 11.36 0.80 -26.27
CA GLU A 313 11.17 1.70 -27.41
C GLU A 313 12.51 2.34 -27.82
N GLY A 314 12.55 2.89 -29.02
CA GLY A 314 13.72 3.54 -29.56
C GLY A 314 14.69 2.61 -30.29
N PRO A 315 15.86 3.14 -30.68
CA PRO A 315 16.85 2.39 -31.45
C PRO A 315 17.56 1.34 -30.57
N ILE A 316 18.03 0.26 -31.21
CA ILE A 316 18.63 -0.92 -30.54
C ILE A 316 19.86 -0.53 -29.71
N ASP A 317 20.63 0.47 -30.14
CA ASP A 317 21.82 0.95 -29.45
C ASP A 317 21.50 1.88 -28.26
N LYS A 318 20.26 2.38 -28.16
CA LYS A 318 19.81 3.23 -27.05
C LYS A 318 18.34 2.96 -26.69
N PRO A 319 17.98 1.75 -26.23
CA PRO A 319 16.61 1.41 -25.89
C PRO A 319 16.16 2.12 -24.61
N VAL A 320 14.89 2.54 -24.59
CA VAL A 320 14.21 3.02 -23.37
C VAL A 320 13.27 1.92 -22.89
N TYR A 321 13.50 1.43 -21.67
CA TYR A 321 12.74 0.34 -21.09
C TYR A 321 11.55 0.83 -20.26
N TYR A 322 10.41 0.14 -20.39
CA TYR A 322 9.18 0.37 -19.62
C TYR A 322 8.73 -0.93 -18.96
N ASN A 323 8.31 -0.85 -17.70
CA ASN A 323 7.54 -1.91 -17.06
C ASN A 323 6.08 -1.74 -17.50
N SER A 324 5.51 -2.75 -18.16
CA SER A 324 4.26 -2.58 -18.93
C SER A 324 3.26 -3.71 -18.68
N LEU A 325 1.98 -3.40 -18.89
CA LEU A 325 0.90 -4.35 -19.09
C LEU A 325 0.42 -4.23 -20.53
N ILE A 326 0.51 -5.31 -21.30
CA ILE A 326 0.08 -5.36 -22.70
C ILE A 326 -1.18 -6.21 -22.83
N ALA A 327 -2.18 -5.68 -23.52
CA ALA A 327 -3.41 -6.38 -23.88
C ALA A 327 -3.31 -6.94 -25.29
N LEU A 328 -3.36 -8.25 -25.42
CA LEU A 328 -3.28 -9.00 -26.66
C LEU A 328 -4.61 -9.68 -26.95
N ARG A 329 -5.27 -9.31 -28.01
CA ARG A 329 -6.49 -9.97 -28.48
C ARG A 329 -6.13 -11.11 -29.42
N ARG A 330 -6.66 -12.29 -29.15
CA ARG A 330 -6.55 -13.45 -30.03
C ARG A 330 -7.59 -13.33 -31.15
N THR A 331 -7.14 -13.03 -32.37
CA THR A 331 -7.95 -13.08 -33.59
C THR A 331 -8.03 -14.51 -34.14
N ALA A 332 -8.63 -14.72 -35.30
CA ALA A 332 -8.67 -16.05 -35.92
C ALA A 332 -7.27 -16.61 -36.26
N GLY A 333 -6.35 -15.74 -36.68
CA GLY A 333 -5.02 -16.13 -37.15
C GLY A 333 -3.85 -15.66 -36.31
N ASP A 334 -4.01 -14.63 -35.47
CA ASP A 334 -2.88 -13.96 -34.82
C ASP A 334 -3.21 -13.33 -33.45
N LEU A 335 -2.21 -12.70 -32.83
CA LEU A 335 -2.33 -11.86 -31.64
C LEU A 335 -2.22 -10.38 -32.08
N GLU A 336 -3.24 -9.61 -31.74
CA GLU A 336 -3.30 -8.17 -31.96
C GLU A 336 -3.10 -7.40 -30.66
N VAL A 337 -2.20 -6.42 -30.64
CA VAL A 337 -2.04 -5.51 -29.50
C VAL A 337 -3.20 -4.53 -29.51
N VAL A 338 -4.12 -4.65 -28.54
CA VAL A 338 -5.29 -3.77 -28.41
C VAL A 338 -5.07 -2.65 -27.37
N GLY A 339 -3.99 -2.75 -26.58
CA GLY A 339 -3.63 -1.70 -25.65
C GLY A 339 -2.33 -1.96 -24.90
N VAL A 340 -1.70 -0.87 -24.46
CA VAL A 340 -0.47 -0.86 -23.67
C VAL A 340 -0.62 0.13 -22.54
N TYR A 341 -0.22 -0.27 -21.35
CA TYR A 341 -0.12 0.59 -20.17
C TYR A 341 1.29 0.48 -19.61
N ASP A 342 2.00 1.60 -19.51
CA ASP A 342 3.33 1.68 -18.92
C ASP A 342 3.24 2.20 -17.49
N LYS A 343 3.97 1.57 -16.59
CA LYS A 343 3.99 1.88 -15.17
C LYS A 343 4.38 3.33 -14.92
N HIS A 344 3.52 4.06 -14.23
CA HIS A 344 3.72 5.48 -13.91
C HIS A 344 4.50 5.68 -12.61
N ARG A 345 4.19 4.87 -11.57
CA ARG A 345 4.85 4.94 -10.26
C ARG A 345 5.91 3.86 -10.14
N LEU A 346 7.15 4.22 -10.38
CA LEU A 346 8.29 3.32 -10.27
C LEU A 346 8.73 3.14 -8.81
N VAL A 347 9.29 1.96 -8.51
CA VAL A 347 9.85 1.62 -7.20
C VAL A 347 11.24 2.24 -7.07
N PRO A 348 11.46 3.17 -6.11
CA PRO A 348 12.80 3.70 -5.85
C PRO A 348 13.78 2.58 -5.47
N PHE A 349 15.02 2.66 -5.95
CA PHE A 349 16.10 1.68 -5.80
C PHE A 349 15.85 0.31 -6.46
N GLY A 350 14.60 -0.03 -6.74
CA GLY A 350 14.22 -1.25 -7.46
C GLY A 350 14.23 -1.04 -8.96
N GLU A 351 13.47 -0.08 -9.46
CA GLU A 351 13.24 0.16 -10.89
C GLU A 351 14.00 1.38 -11.43
N TYR A 352 14.41 2.29 -10.56
CA TYR A 352 15.29 3.42 -10.89
C TYR A 352 16.11 3.82 -9.66
N LEU A 353 17.22 4.53 -9.86
CA LEU A 353 18.05 5.07 -8.78
C LEU A 353 17.71 6.54 -8.54
N PRO A 354 17.19 6.91 -7.36
CA PRO A 354 17.11 8.33 -6.98
C PRO A 354 18.51 8.93 -6.93
N ALA A 355 18.69 10.14 -7.49
CA ALA A 355 20.02 10.79 -7.59
C ALA A 355 21.11 9.87 -8.19
N GLU A 356 20.79 9.22 -9.30
CA GLU A 356 21.58 8.20 -9.98
C GLU A 356 23.07 8.58 -10.13
N ALA A 357 23.36 9.79 -10.58
CA ALA A 357 24.74 10.28 -10.76
C ALA A 357 25.58 10.17 -9.48
N PHE A 358 24.97 10.39 -8.30
CA PHE A 358 25.67 10.27 -7.01
C PHE A 358 25.78 8.82 -6.56
N LEU A 359 24.69 8.05 -6.63
CA LEU A 359 24.64 6.67 -6.13
C LEU A 359 25.53 5.73 -6.96
N THR A 360 25.57 5.93 -8.28
CA THR A 360 26.45 5.15 -9.17
C THR A 360 27.93 5.40 -8.87
N GLN A 361 28.32 6.63 -8.50
CA GLN A 361 29.71 6.94 -8.10
C GLN A 361 30.16 6.16 -6.86
N ILE A 362 29.25 5.86 -5.94
CA ILE A 362 29.54 5.07 -4.73
C ILE A 362 29.23 3.58 -4.88
N GLY A 363 29.02 3.12 -6.14
CA GLY A 363 28.89 1.70 -6.48
C GLY A 363 27.49 1.10 -6.35
N PHE A 364 26.45 1.91 -6.09
CA PHE A 364 25.06 1.43 -6.08
C PHE A 364 24.54 1.26 -7.50
N LYS A 365 23.87 0.12 -7.74
CA LYS A 365 23.13 -0.17 -8.99
C LYS A 365 21.68 -0.48 -8.67
N SER A 366 20.76 -0.22 -9.62
CA SER A 366 19.35 -0.60 -9.46
C SER A 366 19.22 -2.12 -9.42
N LEU A 367 18.24 -2.63 -8.67
CA LEU A 367 17.96 -4.07 -8.58
C LEU A 367 17.37 -4.63 -9.89
N ALA A 368 16.89 -3.78 -10.78
CA ALA A 368 16.29 -4.21 -12.05
C ALA A 368 17.30 -4.76 -13.07
N HIS A 369 18.60 -4.52 -12.90
CA HIS A 369 19.70 -4.98 -13.79
C HIS A 369 19.52 -4.58 -15.27
N LEU A 370 18.69 -3.60 -15.58
CA LEU A 370 18.39 -3.11 -16.93
C LEU A 370 19.00 -1.71 -17.10
N GLY A 371 20.27 -1.64 -17.44
CA GLY A 371 20.95 -0.38 -17.76
C GLY A 371 20.63 0.76 -16.79
N ASP A 372 20.05 1.86 -17.30
CA ASP A 372 19.64 3.05 -16.53
C ASP A 372 18.29 2.86 -15.77
N GLY A 373 17.74 1.64 -15.71
CA GLY A 373 16.46 1.35 -15.09
C GLY A 373 15.26 1.53 -16.05
N PHE A 374 14.05 1.61 -15.48
CA PHE A 374 12.83 1.84 -16.25
C PHE A 374 12.50 3.32 -16.37
N ALA A 375 11.94 3.71 -17.52
CA ALA A 375 11.34 5.02 -17.72
C ALA A 375 9.92 5.06 -17.12
N THR A 376 9.55 6.25 -16.63
CA THR A 376 8.19 6.50 -16.12
C THR A 376 7.19 6.58 -17.27
N GLY A 377 6.13 5.78 -17.21
CA GLY A 377 5.02 5.85 -18.12
C GLY A 377 4.16 7.12 -17.95
N PRO A 378 3.24 7.39 -18.86
CA PRO A 378 2.32 8.52 -18.77
C PRO A 378 1.42 8.38 -17.52
N ARG A 379 0.68 9.45 -17.20
CA ARG A 379 -0.30 9.40 -16.09
C ARG A 379 -1.29 8.26 -16.32
N PRO A 380 -1.67 7.52 -15.26
CA PRO A 380 -2.58 6.39 -15.37
C PRO A 380 -3.86 6.75 -16.11
N ALA A 381 -4.15 5.99 -17.15
CA ALA A 381 -5.37 6.11 -17.94
C ALA A 381 -6.02 4.73 -18.08
N PRO A 382 -7.35 4.66 -18.17
CA PRO A 382 -8.05 3.42 -18.40
C PRO A 382 -7.69 2.80 -19.76
N LEU A 383 -7.72 1.47 -19.79
CA LEU A 383 -7.41 0.65 -20.95
C LEU A 383 -8.65 -0.15 -21.38
N LEU A 384 -9.07 -0.01 -22.62
CA LEU A 384 -10.14 -0.84 -23.20
C LEU A 384 -9.55 -2.16 -23.66
N VAL A 385 -9.77 -3.24 -22.89
CA VAL A 385 -9.16 -4.55 -23.15
C VAL A 385 -10.07 -5.51 -23.93
N ALA A 386 -11.37 -5.25 -23.94
CA ALA A 386 -12.35 -5.98 -24.72
C ALA A 386 -13.53 -5.04 -25.04
N PRO A 387 -14.43 -5.36 -25.99
CA PRO A 387 -15.64 -4.59 -26.21
C PRO A 387 -16.40 -4.38 -24.90
N ASN A 388 -16.66 -3.12 -24.54
CA ASN A 388 -17.34 -2.71 -23.30
C ASN A 388 -16.63 -3.11 -22.00
N LEU A 389 -15.34 -3.44 -22.01
CA LEU A 389 -14.54 -3.74 -20.83
C LEU A 389 -13.42 -2.73 -20.67
N LEU A 390 -13.75 -1.60 -20.06
CA LEU A 390 -12.79 -0.57 -19.67
C LEU A 390 -12.20 -0.94 -18.32
N THR A 391 -10.87 -1.02 -18.27
CA THR A 391 -10.11 -1.41 -17.06
C THR A 391 -9.14 -0.30 -16.66
N GLN A 392 -8.79 -0.23 -15.37
CA GLN A 392 -7.69 0.60 -14.91
C GLN A 392 -6.55 -0.29 -14.44
N PRO A 393 -5.44 -0.34 -15.16
CA PRO A 393 -4.24 -1.04 -14.71
C PRO A 393 -3.60 -0.36 -13.50
N LEU A 394 -3.03 -1.19 -12.62
CA LEU A 394 -2.19 -0.83 -11.48
C LEU A 394 -1.06 -1.84 -11.39
N ILE A 395 0.14 -1.47 -11.84
CA ILE A 395 1.28 -2.39 -11.82
C ILE A 395 1.95 -2.32 -10.44
N CYS A 396 1.89 -3.43 -9.68
CA CYS A 396 2.62 -3.66 -8.43
C CYS A 396 2.46 -2.49 -7.42
N TYR A 397 3.52 -1.73 -7.22
CA TYR A 397 3.64 -0.56 -6.35
C TYR A 397 2.51 0.47 -6.51
N GLU A 398 1.92 0.59 -7.69
CA GLU A 398 0.85 1.54 -7.96
C GLU A 398 -0.41 1.27 -7.14
N SER A 399 -0.65 0.02 -6.75
CA SER A 399 -1.79 -0.36 -5.90
C SER A 399 -1.70 0.17 -4.47
N LEU A 400 -0.53 0.70 -4.05
CA LEU A 400 -0.36 1.31 -2.73
C LEU A 400 -0.99 2.70 -2.63
N PHE A 401 -1.09 3.43 -3.75
CA PHE A 401 -1.41 4.86 -3.75
C PHE A 401 -2.92 5.11 -3.74
N PRO A 402 -3.48 5.65 -2.62
CA PRO A 402 -4.86 6.10 -2.60
C PRO A 402 -5.14 7.11 -3.73
N GLY A 403 -6.22 6.93 -4.43
CA GLY A 403 -6.67 7.86 -5.48
C GLY A 403 -5.91 7.80 -6.81
N LEU A 404 -4.93 6.91 -7.01
CA LEU A 404 -4.23 6.78 -8.30
C LEU A 404 -5.18 6.32 -9.42
N ALA A 405 -6.15 5.46 -9.11
CA ALA A 405 -7.19 4.97 -10.03
C ALA A 405 -8.42 5.91 -10.12
N ARG A 406 -8.39 7.07 -9.46
CA ARG A 406 -9.50 8.00 -9.35
C ARG A 406 -9.81 8.68 -10.70
N LYS A 407 -11.07 9.09 -10.88
CA LYS A 407 -11.60 9.95 -11.95
C LYS A 407 -12.19 9.26 -13.19
N ASN A 408 -12.22 7.95 -13.27
CA ASN A 408 -12.94 7.33 -14.38
C ASN A 408 -14.08 6.44 -13.87
N LYS A 409 -15.29 6.98 -13.89
CA LYS A 409 -16.52 6.32 -13.41
C LYS A 409 -16.97 5.16 -14.29
N ASP A 410 -16.42 5.02 -15.51
CA ASP A 410 -16.76 3.97 -16.46
C ASP A 410 -15.87 2.74 -16.35
N VAL A 411 -14.80 2.83 -15.54
CA VAL A 411 -13.92 1.68 -15.27
C VAL A 411 -14.70 0.56 -14.62
N ARG A 412 -14.73 -0.59 -15.29
CA ARG A 412 -15.43 -1.78 -14.86
C ARG A 412 -14.69 -2.56 -13.76
N VAL A 413 -13.35 -2.60 -13.85
CA VAL A 413 -12.49 -3.40 -12.99
C VAL A 413 -11.08 -2.83 -12.96
N LEU A 414 -10.43 -2.90 -11.81
CA LEU A 414 -9.01 -2.61 -11.66
C LEU A 414 -8.21 -3.88 -11.95
N ILE A 415 -7.12 -3.76 -12.71
CA ILE A 415 -6.20 -4.87 -13.01
C ILE A 415 -4.91 -4.64 -12.24
N ASN A 416 -4.66 -5.44 -11.21
CA ASN A 416 -3.43 -5.36 -10.44
C ASN A 416 -2.52 -6.54 -10.78
N VAL A 417 -1.56 -6.34 -11.67
CA VAL A 417 -0.45 -7.28 -11.88
C VAL A 417 0.71 -6.90 -11.00
N SER A 418 1.28 -7.85 -10.27
CA SER A 418 2.33 -7.58 -9.29
C SER A 418 3.38 -8.69 -9.27
N ASN A 419 4.63 -8.35 -8.98
CA ASN A 419 5.70 -9.32 -8.76
C ASN A 419 6.08 -9.38 -7.27
N ASP A 420 5.24 -10.03 -6.49
CA ASP A 420 5.46 -10.20 -5.03
C ASP A 420 6.58 -11.20 -4.70
N ALA A 421 7.21 -11.84 -5.70
CA ALA A 421 8.35 -12.74 -5.49
C ALA A 421 9.54 -12.05 -4.79
N TRP A 422 9.65 -10.72 -4.93
CA TRP A 422 10.65 -9.90 -4.23
C TRP A 422 10.47 -9.85 -2.70
N PHE A 423 9.30 -10.19 -2.21
CA PHE A 423 8.95 -10.09 -0.78
C PHE A 423 9.08 -11.43 -0.04
N GLY A 424 9.46 -12.51 -0.75
CA GLY A 424 9.59 -13.84 -0.18
C GLY A 424 8.31 -14.37 0.47
N VAL A 425 8.46 -15.42 1.28
CA VAL A 425 7.34 -16.01 2.06
C VAL A 425 7.26 -15.29 3.42
N THR A 426 6.87 -14.01 3.38
CA THR A 426 6.85 -13.12 4.54
C THR A 426 5.49 -12.45 4.73
N SER A 427 5.43 -11.41 5.58
CA SER A 427 4.24 -10.56 5.72
C SER A 427 4.00 -9.65 4.51
N GLY A 428 5.01 -9.38 3.68
CA GLY A 428 4.96 -8.44 2.56
C GLY A 428 3.82 -8.70 1.57
N PRO A 429 3.70 -9.89 0.96
CA PRO A 429 2.63 -10.20 0.02
C PRO A 429 1.22 -10.08 0.61
N LEU A 430 1.04 -10.44 1.89
CA LEU A 430 -0.25 -10.33 2.57
C LEU A 430 -0.61 -8.89 2.92
N GLN A 431 0.38 -8.07 3.28
CA GLN A 431 0.20 -6.63 3.45
C GLN A 431 -0.15 -6.00 2.11
N HIS A 432 0.57 -6.33 1.04
CA HIS A 432 0.32 -5.81 -0.31
C HIS A 432 -1.08 -6.16 -0.81
N LEU A 433 -1.56 -7.38 -0.56
CA LEU A 433 -2.96 -7.76 -0.83
C LEU A 433 -3.95 -6.86 -0.09
N ASN A 434 -3.70 -6.61 1.22
CA ASN A 434 -4.56 -5.75 2.02
C ASN A 434 -4.62 -4.32 1.44
N LEU A 435 -3.47 -3.75 1.09
CA LEU A 435 -3.34 -2.41 0.52
C LEU A 435 -4.05 -2.30 -0.84
N ALA A 436 -3.83 -3.27 -1.74
CA ALA A 436 -4.53 -3.33 -3.01
C ALA A 436 -6.05 -3.43 -2.81
N SER A 437 -6.51 -4.24 -1.83
CA SER A 437 -7.94 -4.41 -1.54
C SER A 437 -8.61 -3.11 -1.04
N TYR A 438 -7.86 -2.20 -0.42
CA TYR A 438 -8.36 -0.86 -0.09
C TYR A 438 -8.72 -0.04 -1.33
N ARG A 439 -8.00 -0.21 -2.44
CA ARG A 439 -8.34 0.46 -3.72
C ARG A 439 -9.72 0.02 -4.23
N ALA A 440 -10.07 -1.27 -4.03
CA ALA A 440 -11.42 -1.73 -4.36
C ALA A 440 -12.48 -0.98 -3.55
N ILE A 441 -12.28 -0.81 -2.24
CA ILE A 441 -13.22 -0.12 -1.36
C ILE A 441 -13.33 1.37 -1.71
N GLU A 442 -12.18 2.04 -1.91
CA GLU A 442 -12.11 3.46 -2.22
C GLU A 442 -12.86 3.84 -3.48
N HIS A 443 -12.82 2.96 -4.50
CA HIS A 443 -13.44 3.20 -5.80
C HIS A 443 -14.74 2.39 -6.01
N ALA A 444 -15.17 1.61 -5.01
CA ALA A 444 -16.26 0.63 -5.13
C ALA A 444 -16.17 -0.20 -6.42
N THR A 445 -14.94 -0.55 -6.84
CA THR A 445 -14.61 -1.21 -8.10
C THR A 445 -13.83 -2.50 -7.81
N PRO A 446 -14.25 -3.66 -8.36
CA PRO A 446 -13.54 -4.92 -8.12
C PRO A 446 -12.10 -4.90 -8.67
N ILE A 447 -11.25 -5.77 -8.12
CA ILE A 447 -9.86 -5.93 -8.54
C ILE A 447 -9.60 -7.36 -8.99
N LEU A 448 -8.93 -7.52 -10.12
CA LEU A 448 -8.30 -8.77 -10.55
C LEU A 448 -6.81 -8.66 -10.26
N ARG A 449 -6.36 -9.40 -9.24
CA ARG A 449 -4.96 -9.39 -8.82
C ARG A 449 -4.26 -10.66 -9.27
N ALA A 450 -3.18 -10.49 -10.05
CA ALA A 450 -2.32 -11.57 -10.53
C ALA A 450 -0.89 -11.40 -10.02
N THR A 451 -0.32 -12.46 -9.44
CA THR A 451 1.08 -12.50 -8.95
C THR A 451 1.76 -13.79 -9.42
N PRO A 452 3.10 -13.82 -9.62
CA PRO A 452 3.79 -15.04 -10.04
C PRO A 452 3.82 -16.10 -8.92
N THR A 453 3.98 -15.71 -7.66
CA THR A 453 4.05 -16.59 -6.49
C THR A 453 3.48 -15.98 -5.21
N GLY A 454 3.05 -14.73 -5.23
CA GLY A 454 2.39 -14.03 -4.12
C GLY A 454 0.95 -14.51 -3.89
N VAL A 455 0.05 -13.58 -3.63
CA VAL A 455 -1.38 -13.88 -3.50
C VAL A 455 -2.15 -13.34 -4.69
N SER A 456 -2.64 -14.23 -5.56
CA SER A 456 -3.58 -13.88 -6.63
C SER A 456 -5.02 -14.01 -6.13
N ALA A 457 -5.88 -13.09 -6.53
CA ALA A 457 -7.27 -13.10 -6.08
C ALA A 457 -8.20 -12.29 -7.00
N VAL A 458 -9.48 -12.66 -6.98
CA VAL A 458 -10.58 -11.79 -7.41
C VAL A 458 -11.15 -11.12 -6.17
N ILE A 459 -11.11 -9.80 -6.13
CA ILE A 459 -11.51 -8.98 -4.99
C ILE A 459 -12.76 -8.19 -5.38
N GLY A 460 -13.79 -8.26 -4.57
CA GLY A 460 -15.03 -7.50 -4.76
C GLY A 460 -14.87 -6.01 -4.48
N ALA A 461 -15.84 -5.23 -4.90
CA ALA A 461 -15.91 -3.77 -4.66
C ALA A 461 -15.88 -3.40 -3.16
N ASP A 462 -16.18 -4.33 -2.28
CA ASP A 462 -16.13 -4.20 -0.82
C ASP A 462 -14.77 -4.57 -0.21
N GLY A 463 -13.78 -4.92 -1.04
CA GLY A 463 -12.43 -5.33 -0.61
C GLY A 463 -12.31 -6.76 -0.13
N ARG A 464 -13.34 -7.60 -0.27
CA ARG A 464 -13.33 -9.03 0.08
C ARG A 464 -12.92 -9.88 -1.10
N VAL A 465 -12.19 -10.96 -0.82
CA VAL A 465 -11.98 -12.01 -1.82
C VAL A 465 -13.32 -12.68 -2.12
N VAL A 466 -13.62 -12.86 -3.40
CA VAL A 466 -14.88 -13.43 -3.87
C VAL A 466 -14.86 -14.96 -3.73
N GLY A 467 -15.67 -15.48 -2.83
CA GLY A 467 -15.77 -16.92 -2.62
C GLY A 467 -14.41 -17.59 -2.38
N ARG A 468 -14.04 -18.51 -3.28
CA ARG A 468 -12.75 -19.23 -3.28
C ARG A 468 -11.79 -18.75 -4.36
N ALA A 469 -12.05 -17.60 -4.99
CA ALA A 469 -11.22 -17.08 -6.08
C ALA A 469 -9.91 -16.49 -5.56
N ARG A 470 -9.05 -17.34 -4.99
CA ARG A 470 -7.75 -17.01 -4.41
C ARG A 470 -6.76 -18.16 -4.61
N LEU A 471 -5.51 -17.82 -4.91
CA LEU A 471 -4.34 -18.65 -4.76
C LEU A 471 -3.40 -17.99 -3.76
N ASP A 472 -2.92 -18.78 -2.81
CA ASP A 472 -2.00 -18.31 -1.76
C ASP A 472 -0.54 -18.37 -2.22
N LEU A 473 0.34 -17.86 -1.35
CA LEU A 473 1.79 -17.89 -1.51
C LEU A 473 2.28 -19.31 -1.86
N GLY A 474 3.13 -19.42 -2.87
CA GLY A 474 3.73 -20.70 -3.28
C GLY A 474 2.75 -21.68 -3.92
N GLN A 475 1.52 -21.27 -4.22
CA GLN A 475 0.57 -22.10 -4.94
C GLN A 475 0.68 -21.90 -6.45
N ARG A 476 0.66 -23.01 -7.19
CA ARG A 476 0.61 -23.01 -8.66
C ARG A 476 -0.78 -23.38 -9.14
N GLY A 477 -1.39 -22.53 -9.97
CA GLY A 477 -2.73 -22.80 -10.48
C GLY A 477 -3.33 -21.68 -11.31
N VAL A 478 -4.65 -21.81 -11.50
CA VAL A 478 -5.49 -20.78 -12.14
C VAL A 478 -6.68 -20.48 -11.26
N ILE A 479 -7.17 -19.25 -11.37
CA ILE A 479 -8.45 -18.81 -10.80
C ILE A 479 -9.39 -18.56 -11.97
N ASP A 480 -10.42 -19.38 -12.13
CA ASP A 480 -11.52 -19.14 -13.06
C ASP A 480 -12.68 -18.54 -12.30
N ALA A 481 -13.09 -17.34 -12.67
CA ALA A 481 -14.16 -16.60 -11.99
C ALA A 481 -14.89 -15.66 -12.94
N GLN A 482 -16.00 -15.09 -12.48
CA GLN A 482 -16.63 -13.95 -13.12
C GLN A 482 -16.19 -12.66 -12.43
N ILE A 483 -16.05 -11.57 -13.21
CA ILE A 483 -15.79 -10.25 -12.66
C ILE A 483 -17.01 -9.81 -11.85
N PRO A 484 -16.86 -9.48 -10.55
CA PRO A 484 -17.98 -9.03 -9.72
C PRO A 484 -18.54 -7.69 -10.21
N GLY A 485 -19.78 -7.39 -9.82
CA GLY A 485 -20.37 -6.07 -10.04
C GLY A 485 -19.64 -4.98 -9.25
N ARG A 486 -19.66 -3.76 -9.78
CA ARG A 486 -19.20 -2.55 -9.07
C ARG A 486 -20.22 -2.14 -8.00
N GLY A 487 -19.77 -1.37 -7.02
CA GLY A 487 -20.66 -0.59 -6.16
C GLY A 487 -21.05 0.75 -6.80
N GLN A 488 -21.79 1.55 -6.04
CA GLN A 488 -22.08 2.93 -6.43
C GLN A 488 -20.83 3.82 -6.26
N VAL A 489 -20.73 4.88 -7.06
CA VAL A 489 -19.66 5.89 -6.96
C VAL A 489 -19.48 6.34 -5.51
N THR A 490 -18.25 6.34 -5.05
CA THR A 490 -17.92 6.65 -3.67
C THR A 490 -17.73 8.16 -3.44
N ARG A 491 -17.83 8.60 -2.18
CA ARG A 491 -17.47 9.98 -1.84
C ARG A 491 -15.97 10.23 -2.02
N PHE A 492 -15.15 9.20 -1.85
CA PHE A 492 -13.72 9.32 -2.11
C PHE A 492 -13.43 9.56 -3.61
N ASP A 493 -14.17 8.95 -4.53
CA ASP A 493 -14.03 9.25 -5.96
C ASP A 493 -14.38 10.71 -6.28
N ASP A 494 -15.41 11.24 -5.65
CA ASP A 494 -15.84 12.61 -5.89
C ASP A 494 -14.83 13.63 -5.29
N PHE A 495 -14.39 13.44 -4.05
CA PHE A 495 -13.65 14.45 -3.28
C PHE A 495 -12.16 14.12 -3.04
N GLY A 496 -11.73 12.86 -3.21
CA GLY A 496 -10.36 12.41 -2.90
C GLY A 496 -9.96 12.76 -1.47
N ASP A 497 -8.79 13.36 -1.32
CA ASP A 497 -8.25 13.75 -0.01
C ASP A 497 -8.96 14.99 0.60
N GLY A 498 -10.01 15.52 -0.02
CA GLY A 498 -10.80 16.62 0.53
C GLY A 498 -11.35 16.32 1.92
N ALA A 499 -11.76 15.08 2.18
CA ALA A 499 -12.19 14.66 3.51
C ALA A 499 -11.04 14.76 4.54
N LEU A 500 -9.82 14.34 4.19
CA LEU A 500 -8.65 14.54 5.05
C LEU A 500 -8.42 16.02 5.35
N LEU A 501 -8.50 16.92 4.35
CA LEU A 501 -8.32 18.35 4.56
C LEU A 501 -9.31 18.90 5.61
N VAL A 502 -10.59 18.49 5.55
CA VAL A 502 -11.59 18.86 6.56
C VAL A 502 -11.19 18.36 7.95
N LEU A 503 -10.72 17.10 8.07
CA LEU A 503 -10.27 16.53 9.34
C LEU A 503 -9.03 17.24 9.90
N LEU A 504 -8.11 17.67 9.04
CA LEU A 504 -6.95 18.48 9.43
C LEU A 504 -7.37 19.89 9.91
N LEU A 505 -8.36 20.51 9.27
CA LEU A 505 -8.93 21.78 9.73
C LEU A 505 -9.60 21.63 11.11
N ILE A 506 -10.33 20.55 11.37
CA ILE A 506 -10.88 20.23 12.68
C ILE A 506 -9.75 20.13 13.72
N SER A 507 -8.64 19.47 13.39
CA SER A 507 -7.48 19.36 14.27
C SER A 507 -6.84 20.72 14.57
N MET A 508 -6.75 21.59 13.57
CA MET A 508 -6.22 22.95 13.72
C MET A 508 -7.12 23.80 14.64
N VAL A 509 -8.44 23.74 14.44
CA VAL A 509 -9.40 24.45 15.31
C VAL A 509 -9.31 23.94 16.75
N ALA A 510 -9.18 22.63 16.96
CA ALA A 510 -8.98 22.05 18.30
C ALA A 510 -7.67 22.55 18.95
N SER A 511 -6.62 22.78 18.16
CA SER A 511 -5.33 23.30 18.64
C SER A 511 -5.43 24.76 19.07
N VAL A 512 -6.15 25.60 18.31
CA VAL A 512 -6.22 27.08 18.54
C VAL A 512 -7.23 27.43 19.60
N ARG A 513 -8.49 27.00 19.47
CA ARG A 513 -9.58 27.42 20.37
C ARG A 513 -9.48 26.85 21.77
N LEU A 514 -8.94 25.66 21.92
CA LEU A 514 -8.79 25.00 23.23
C LEU A 514 -7.44 25.28 23.88
N GLY A 515 -6.52 25.95 23.17
CA GLY A 515 -5.24 26.44 23.66
C GLY A 515 -5.27 27.87 24.20
N ALA A 516 -6.29 28.65 23.87
CA ALA A 516 -6.41 30.07 24.23
C ALA A 516 -6.57 30.36 25.76
N GLY A 517 -6.53 29.34 26.60
CA GLY A 517 -6.59 29.47 28.06
C GLY A 517 -5.30 29.93 28.76
N LYS A 518 -4.11 29.91 28.12
CA LYS A 518 -2.85 30.53 28.64
C LYS A 518 -1.86 30.72 27.47
N SER A 519 -1.75 31.94 27.09
CA SER A 519 -1.25 32.56 25.90
C SER A 519 0.25 32.64 25.69
N LEU A 520 0.63 32.80 24.45
CA LEU A 520 1.84 33.46 23.95
C LEU A 520 2.11 34.87 24.55
N TRP A 521 1.16 35.48 25.22
CA TRP A 521 1.26 36.77 25.89
C TRP A 521 2.07 36.74 27.19
N THR A 522 2.26 35.59 27.83
CA THR A 522 3.00 35.52 29.10
C THR A 522 4.53 35.48 28.91
N ILE A 523 4.99 35.21 27.70
CA ILE A 523 6.44 35.20 27.38
C ILE A 523 6.96 36.60 27.09
N ALA A 524 6.13 37.48 26.53
CA ALA A 524 6.50 38.87 26.24
C ALA A 524 6.63 39.73 27.51
N ARG A 525 5.79 39.52 28.54
CA ARG A 525 5.82 40.33 29.79
C ARG A 525 6.94 40.00 30.77
N ARG A 526 7.71 38.90 30.57
CA ARG A 526 8.89 38.59 31.43
C ARG A 526 10.19 39.20 30.94
N LYS A 527 10.22 39.89 29.80
CA LYS A 527 11.41 40.59 29.29
C LYS A 527 11.50 42.04 29.70
N ASP A 528 10.38 42.65 30.18
CA ASP A 528 10.34 44.06 30.56
C ASP A 528 10.45 44.33 32.07
N SER A 529 10.85 43.30 32.85
CA SER A 529 11.05 43.44 34.31
C SER A 529 12.39 42.80 34.75
N ARG A 530 13.48 43.11 34.03
CA ARG A 530 14.84 43.00 34.54
C ARG A 530 15.71 44.11 33.97
#